data_51176cb57a99622ad6fb9b562d98e4d0
#
_entry.id   51176cb57a99622ad6fb9b562d98e4d0
#
_cell.length_a   1.000
_cell.length_b   1.000
_cell.length_c   1.000
_cell.angle_alpha   90.00
_cell.angle_beta   90.00
_cell.angle_gamma   90.00
#
_symmetry.space_group_name_H-M   'P 1'
#
loop_
_entity.id
_entity.type
_entity.pdbx_description
1 polymer ?
#
loop_
_entity_poly.entity_id
_entity_poly.type
_entity_poly.pdbx_seq_one_letter_code
_entity_poly.pdbx_strand_id
1 'polypeptide(L)'
;MGSEVSGLVTLRPRTQEPAAPGNPAAPLTIRKARMGDVAAMLSLINGYAAQAIMLPRTEFEMAENIRDFTVGVAGGRVIGCVALHFYTPSAAEVRSLAVEARCKGQGLGRKMVEEIEREAREHGLSSLFAFTYIPAFFRKLGYDEVERGELPLKAWKDCLRCPKFQCCDETAMLKIL
;
A
#
# COMPACT_ATOMS: atom_id res chain seq x y z
N MET A 1 -4.22 -52.76 -10.71
CA MET A 1 -3.81 -52.13 -9.44
C MET A 1 -3.87 -50.66 -9.65
N GLY A 2 -4.97 -50.06 -9.23
CA GLY A 2 -5.20 -48.63 -9.30
C GLY A 2 -4.63 -47.92 -8.09
N SER A 3 -3.98 -46.80 -8.26
CA SER A 3 -3.66 -45.88 -7.17
C SER A 3 -4.45 -44.59 -7.38
N GLU A 4 -5.47 -44.46 -6.56
CA GLU A 4 -6.21 -43.20 -6.41
C GLU A 4 -5.30 -42.14 -5.77
N VAL A 5 -5.13 -41.00 -6.45
CA VAL A 5 -4.62 -39.76 -5.85
C VAL A 5 -5.83 -38.86 -5.60
N SER A 6 -6.55 -39.14 -4.52
CA SER A 6 -7.59 -38.25 -4.02
C SER A 6 -7.05 -37.44 -2.84
N GLY A 7 -6.82 -36.17 -3.05
CA GLY A 7 -6.34 -35.26 -2.01
C GLY A 7 -6.59 -33.81 -2.34
N LEU A 8 -7.79 -33.48 -2.86
CA LEU A 8 -8.21 -32.08 -2.92
C LEU A 8 -8.59 -31.63 -1.49
N VAL A 9 -7.68 -30.91 -0.84
CA VAL A 9 -8.00 -30.19 0.40
C VAL A 9 -8.92 -29.03 0.06
N THR A 10 -10.20 -29.22 0.35
CA THR A 10 -11.19 -28.14 0.22
C THR A 10 -10.98 -27.17 1.38
N LEU A 11 -10.25 -26.09 1.13
CA LEU A 11 -10.12 -24.99 2.08
C LEU A 11 -11.47 -24.27 2.17
N ARG A 12 -12.19 -24.48 3.25
CA ARG A 12 -13.39 -23.68 3.57
C ARG A 12 -12.93 -22.28 3.95
N PRO A 13 -13.46 -21.22 3.31
CA PRO A 13 -13.18 -19.85 3.75
C PRO A 13 -13.72 -19.68 5.18
N ARG A 14 -12.84 -19.23 6.08
CA ARG A 14 -13.26 -18.85 7.42
C ARG A 14 -14.06 -17.55 7.29
N THR A 15 -15.37 -17.62 7.45
CA THR A 15 -16.23 -16.44 7.55
C THR A 15 -15.77 -15.59 8.73
N GLN A 16 -15.13 -14.45 8.43
CA GLN A 16 -14.81 -13.45 9.46
C GLN A 16 -16.08 -12.66 9.74
N GLU A 17 -16.55 -12.70 10.98
CA GLU A 17 -17.60 -11.80 11.45
C GLU A 17 -17.12 -10.34 11.27
N PRO A 18 -18.01 -9.41 10.85
CA PRO A 18 -17.66 -8.01 10.77
C PRO A 18 -17.27 -7.51 12.16
N ALA A 19 -16.04 -7.01 12.28
CA ALA A 19 -15.55 -6.44 13.54
C ALA A 19 -16.46 -5.30 13.99
N ALA A 20 -16.86 -5.32 15.26
CA ALA A 20 -17.65 -4.28 15.90
C ALA A 20 -17.01 -2.88 15.71
N PRO A 21 -17.79 -1.78 15.71
CA PRO A 21 -17.26 -0.45 15.53
C PRO A 21 -16.21 -0.16 16.59
N GLY A 22 -14.94 -0.03 16.18
CA GLY A 22 -13.81 0.15 17.07
C GLY A 22 -13.90 1.48 17.79
N ASN A 23 -13.49 1.51 19.07
CA ASN A 23 -13.36 2.71 19.87
C ASN A 23 -12.32 3.64 19.21
N PRO A 24 -12.66 4.88 18.82
CA PRO A 24 -11.73 5.83 18.20
C PRO A 24 -10.60 6.28 19.15
N ALA A 25 -10.70 6.02 20.45
CA ALA A 25 -9.67 6.30 21.45
C ALA A 25 -8.67 5.15 21.63
N ALA A 26 -8.76 4.06 20.88
CA ALA A 26 -7.82 2.95 20.98
C ALA A 26 -6.42 3.36 20.45
N PRO A 27 -5.33 2.90 21.08
CA PRO A 27 -3.99 3.25 20.68
C PRO A 27 -3.71 2.83 19.22
N LEU A 28 -3.14 3.75 18.45
CA LEU A 28 -2.69 3.49 17.09
C LEU A 28 -1.45 2.58 17.13
N THR A 29 -1.50 1.49 16.38
CA THR A 29 -0.36 0.62 16.13
C THR A 29 -0.05 0.61 14.63
N ILE A 30 1.20 0.81 14.25
CA ILE A 30 1.69 0.62 12.88
C ILE A 30 2.52 -0.65 12.86
N ARG A 31 2.22 -1.56 11.93
CA ARG A 31 2.89 -2.87 11.83
C ARG A 31 2.84 -3.41 10.41
N LYS A 32 3.67 -4.40 10.13
CA LYS A 32 3.56 -5.16 8.87
C LYS A 32 2.19 -5.84 8.76
N ALA A 33 1.68 -5.87 7.54
CA ALA A 33 0.41 -6.51 7.24
C ALA A 33 0.48 -8.04 7.40
N ARG A 34 -0.67 -8.64 7.66
CA ARG A 34 -0.87 -10.10 7.74
C ARG A 34 -1.97 -10.50 6.77
N MET A 35 -2.06 -11.77 6.43
CA MET A 35 -3.11 -12.28 5.53
C MET A 35 -4.53 -11.93 5.99
N GLY A 36 -4.77 -11.89 7.30
CA GLY A 36 -6.06 -11.47 7.86
C GLY A 36 -6.42 -10.00 7.63
N ASP A 37 -5.46 -9.15 7.23
CA ASP A 37 -5.71 -7.74 6.94
C ASP A 37 -6.12 -7.50 5.48
N VAL A 38 -5.97 -8.49 4.59
CA VAL A 38 -6.15 -8.36 3.13
C VAL A 38 -7.52 -7.78 2.78
N ALA A 39 -8.59 -8.32 3.34
CA ALA A 39 -9.95 -7.86 3.05
C ALA A 39 -10.16 -6.37 3.42
N ALA A 40 -9.63 -5.93 4.56
CA ALA A 40 -9.72 -4.54 5.01
C ALA A 40 -8.87 -3.61 4.15
N MET A 41 -7.65 -4.01 3.78
CA MET A 41 -6.79 -3.26 2.86
C MET A 41 -7.42 -3.12 1.48
N LEU A 42 -7.99 -4.20 0.93
CA LEU A 42 -8.72 -4.17 -0.34
C LEU A 42 -9.89 -3.19 -0.31
N SER A 43 -10.68 -3.21 0.76
CA SER A 43 -11.80 -2.27 0.94
C SER A 43 -11.32 -0.81 0.90
N LEU A 44 -10.20 -0.49 1.57
CA LEU A 44 -9.60 0.84 1.54
C LEU A 44 -9.10 1.21 0.14
N ILE A 45 -8.27 0.40 -0.47
CA ILE A 45 -7.63 0.67 -1.76
C ILE A 45 -8.70 0.78 -2.86
N ASN A 46 -9.60 -0.20 -2.94
CA ASN A 46 -10.61 -0.24 -3.99
C ASN A 46 -11.70 0.83 -3.81
N GLY A 47 -11.93 1.28 -2.56
CA GLY A 47 -12.76 2.47 -2.30
C GLY A 47 -12.19 3.76 -2.90
N TYR A 48 -10.86 3.91 -2.92
CA TYR A 48 -10.18 5.01 -3.61
C TYR A 48 -10.06 4.76 -5.13
N ALA A 49 -9.87 3.51 -5.55
CA ALA A 49 -9.85 3.15 -6.97
C ALA A 49 -11.19 3.46 -7.67
N ALA A 50 -12.31 3.23 -6.99
CA ALA A 50 -13.63 3.61 -7.48
C ALA A 50 -13.80 5.13 -7.71
N GLN A 51 -12.95 5.96 -7.09
CA GLN A 51 -12.89 7.41 -7.28
C GLN A 51 -11.84 7.81 -8.34
N ALA A 52 -11.23 6.84 -9.04
CA ALA A 52 -10.17 7.03 -10.04
C ALA A 52 -8.90 7.75 -9.52
N ILE A 53 -8.62 7.67 -8.23
CA ILE A 53 -7.43 8.26 -7.57
C ILE A 53 -6.43 7.22 -7.09
N MET A 54 -6.65 5.95 -7.40
CA MET A 54 -5.75 4.84 -7.13
C MET A 54 -6.03 3.69 -8.10
N LEU A 55 -5.05 2.85 -8.38
CA LEU A 55 -5.28 1.62 -9.16
C LEU A 55 -5.96 0.57 -8.27
N PRO A 56 -6.95 -0.16 -8.79
CA PRO A 56 -7.58 -1.26 -8.06
C PRO A 56 -6.60 -2.41 -7.85
N ARG A 57 -6.83 -3.17 -6.78
CA ARG A 57 -6.08 -4.39 -6.47
C ARG A 57 -7.03 -5.58 -6.34
N THR A 58 -6.52 -6.75 -6.65
CA THR A 58 -7.19 -8.03 -6.42
C THR A 58 -6.69 -8.68 -5.13
N GLU A 59 -7.47 -9.61 -4.58
CA GLU A 59 -7.05 -10.39 -3.41
C GLU A 59 -5.76 -11.17 -3.67
N PHE A 60 -5.61 -11.71 -4.88
CA PHE A 60 -4.40 -12.41 -5.31
C PHE A 60 -3.18 -11.50 -5.27
N GLU A 61 -3.23 -10.31 -5.86
CA GLU A 61 -2.13 -9.34 -5.86
C GLU A 61 -1.78 -8.90 -4.42
N MET A 62 -2.78 -8.74 -3.56
CA MET A 62 -2.54 -8.39 -2.15
C MET A 62 -1.85 -9.52 -1.39
N ALA A 63 -2.27 -10.77 -1.60
CA ALA A 63 -1.66 -11.94 -0.97
C ALA A 63 -0.22 -12.16 -1.44
N GLU A 64 0.03 -12.03 -2.74
CA GLU A 64 1.35 -12.17 -3.36
C GLU A 64 2.35 -11.13 -2.80
N ASN A 65 1.90 -9.89 -2.62
CA ASN A 65 2.71 -8.75 -2.18
C ASN A 65 2.49 -8.39 -0.71
N ILE A 66 1.95 -9.27 0.12
CA ILE A 66 1.57 -8.95 1.51
C ILE A 66 2.74 -8.41 2.34
N ARG A 67 3.96 -8.84 2.06
CA ARG A 67 5.18 -8.41 2.76
C ARG A 67 5.55 -6.95 2.50
N ASP A 68 5.14 -6.40 1.37
CA ASP A 68 5.35 -4.99 1.03
C ASP A 68 4.52 -4.08 1.94
N PHE A 69 3.38 -4.58 2.44
CA PHE A 69 2.39 -3.76 3.11
C PHE A 69 2.66 -3.55 4.60
N THR A 70 2.43 -2.31 5.01
CA THR A 70 2.34 -1.86 6.40
C THR A 70 0.95 -1.31 6.64
N VAL A 71 0.36 -1.62 7.81
CA VAL A 71 -0.99 -1.22 8.20
C VAL A 71 -0.99 -0.37 9.47
N GLY A 72 -1.87 0.63 9.50
CA GLY A 72 -2.26 1.34 10.71
C GLY A 72 -3.51 0.72 11.31
N VAL A 73 -3.44 0.31 12.56
CA VAL A 73 -4.52 -0.39 13.28
C VAL A 73 -4.93 0.40 14.50
N ALA A 74 -6.22 0.62 14.68
CA ALA A 74 -6.80 1.20 15.89
C ALA A 74 -8.07 0.43 16.28
N GLY A 75 -8.22 0.10 17.56
CA GLY A 75 -9.34 -0.69 18.04
C GLY A 75 -9.51 -2.05 17.35
N GLY A 76 -8.39 -2.70 17.00
CA GLY A 76 -8.39 -3.98 16.30
C GLY A 76 -8.74 -3.91 14.80
N ARG A 77 -8.99 -2.72 14.25
CA ARG A 77 -9.35 -2.51 12.84
C ARG A 77 -8.23 -1.84 12.06
N VAL A 78 -8.03 -2.27 10.83
CA VAL A 78 -7.16 -1.58 9.87
C VAL A 78 -7.85 -0.28 9.45
N ILE A 79 -7.17 0.85 9.69
CA ILE A 79 -7.64 2.21 9.36
C ILE A 79 -6.77 2.90 8.32
N GLY A 80 -5.69 2.25 7.89
CA GLY A 80 -4.81 2.71 6.82
C GLY A 80 -3.86 1.62 6.38
N CYS A 81 -3.35 1.74 5.16
CA CYS A 81 -2.33 0.87 4.59
C CYS A 81 -1.39 1.66 3.67
N VAL A 82 -0.18 1.16 3.51
CA VAL A 82 0.84 1.65 2.58
C VAL A 82 1.74 0.48 2.20
N ALA A 83 2.33 0.51 1.00
CA ALA A 83 3.29 -0.49 0.57
C ALA A 83 4.66 0.13 0.28
N LEU A 84 5.73 -0.58 0.67
CA LEU A 84 7.10 -0.37 0.23
C LEU A 84 7.42 -1.40 -0.86
N HIS A 85 7.40 -0.99 -2.11
CA HIS A 85 7.62 -1.90 -3.23
C HIS A 85 8.99 -1.71 -3.86
N PHE A 86 9.82 -2.75 -3.78
CA PHE A 86 11.21 -2.71 -4.24
C PHE A 86 11.30 -2.82 -5.76
N TYR A 87 12.06 -1.92 -6.39
CA TYR A 87 12.31 -1.93 -7.84
C TYR A 87 13.77 -2.23 -8.17
N THR A 88 14.69 -1.69 -7.37
CA THR A 88 16.13 -1.90 -7.53
C THR A 88 16.76 -2.12 -6.17
N PRO A 89 18.04 -2.54 -6.08
CA PRO A 89 18.74 -2.64 -4.80
C PRO A 89 18.86 -1.30 -4.03
N SER A 90 18.63 -0.18 -4.69
CA SER A 90 18.79 1.17 -4.11
C SER A 90 17.51 2.00 -4.06
N ALA A 91 16.41 1.55 -4.71
CA ALA A 91 15.19 2.34 -4.83
C ALA A 91 13.92 1.51 -4.68
N ALA A 92 12.93 2.06 -3.96
CA ALA A 92 11.61 1.49 -3.82
C ALA A 92 10.53 2.57 -3.97
N GLU A 93 9.30 2.12 -4.23
CA GLU A 93 8.12 2.96 -4.35
C GLU A 93 7.28 2.91 -3.08
N VAL A 94 6.88 4.09 -2.59
CA VAL A 94 5.80 4.26 -1.63
C VAL A 94 4.49 4.26 -2.40
N ARG A 95 3.74 3.17 -2.36
CA ARG A 95 2.50 3.03 -3.13
C ARG A 95 1.32 2.56 -2.29
N SER A 96 0.12 2.66 -2.85
CA SER A 96 -1.12 2.21 -2.21
C SER A 96 -1.34 2.83 -0.82
N LEU A 97 -0.88 4.08 -0.60
CA LEU A 97 -1.14 4.81 0.64
C LEU A 97 -2.63 5.18 0.72
N ALA A 98 -3.35 4.48 1.56
CA ALA A 98 -4.77 4.69 1.79
C ALA A 98 -5.06 4.83 3.29
N VAL A 99 -5.87 5.83 3.65
CA VAL A 99 -6.29 6.09 5.04
C VAL A 99 -7.81 6.21 5.07
N GLU A 100 -8.47 5.60 6.03
CA GLU A 100 -9.91 5.70 6.22
C GLU A 100 -10.34 7.18 6.28
N ALA A 101 -11.42 7.55 5.56
CA ALA A 101 -11.79 8.96 5.37
C ALA A 101 -11.91 9.75 6.69
N ARG A 102 -12.50 9.14 7.72
CA ARG A 102 -12.66 9.75 9.06
C ARG A 102 -11.34 9.90 9.84
N CYS A 103 -10.27 9.22 9.42
CA CYS A 103 -8.94 9.29 10.05
C CYS A 103 -7.97 10.22 9.29
N LYS A 104 -8.44 10.85 8.20
CA LYS A 104 -7.64 11.84 7.46
C LYS A 104 -7.39 13.09 8.31
N GLY A 105 -6.27 13.77 8.05
CA GLY A 105 -5.90 14.99 8.78
C GLY A 105 -5.34 14.77 10.19
N GLN A 106 -5.34 13.53 10.71
CA GLN A 106 -4.88 13.19 12.06
C GLN A 106 -3.42 12.68 12.10
N GLY A 107 -2.67 12.86 11.01
CA GLY A 107 -1.25 12.49 10.93
C GLY A 107 -0.98 11.01 10.65
N LEU A 108 -2.00 10.15 10.50
CA LEU A 108 -1.78 8.72 10.24
C LEU A 108 -0.96 8.48 8.98
N GLY A 109 -1.31 9.11 7.85
CA GLY A 109 -0.58 8.96 6.59
C GLY A 109 0.90 9.33 6.73
N ARG A 110 1.21 10.41 7.45
CA ARG A 110 2.60 10.82 7.77
C ARG A 110 3.34 9.70 8.52
N LYS A 111 2.78 9.23 9.64
CA LYS A 111 3.40 8.18 10.46
C LYS A 111 3.65 6.89 9.68
N MET A 112 2.75 6.55 8.76
CA MET A 112 2.89 5.36 7.92
C MET A 112 4.01 5.52 6.89
N VAL A 113 4.16 6.71 6.27
CA VAL A 113 5.28 6.97 5.35
C VAL A 113 6.60 7.02 6.11
N GLU A 114 6.65 7.64 7.29
CA GLU A 114 7.84 7.65 8.16
C GLU A 114 8.27 6.21 8.54
N GLU A 115 7.33 5.30 8.78
CA GLU A 115 7.63 3.88 9.02
C GLU A 115 8.19 3.18 7.78
N ILE A 116 7.64 3.46 6.59
CA ILE A 116 8.17 2.97 5.32
C ILE A 116 9.58 3.50 5.06
N GLU A 117 9.86 4.76 5.38
CA GLU A 117 11.20 5.34 5.25
C GLU A 117 12.20 4.67 6.21
N ARG A 118 11.77 4.35 7.43
CA ARG A 118 12.59 3.61 8.39
C ARG A 118 12.94 2.21 7.85
N GLU A 119 11.93 1.48 7.38
CA GLU A 119 12.09 0.16 6.76
C GLU A 119 13.02 0.22 5.55
N ALA A 120 12.87 1.22 4.69
CA ALA A 120 13.71 1.42 3.53
C ALA A 120 15.20 1.59 3.91
N ARG A 121 15.48 2.39 4.94
CA ARG A 121 16.85 2.55 5.46
C ARG A 121 17.42 1.25 6.05
N GLU A 122 16.59 0.47 6.75
CA GLU A 122 17.00 -0.86 7.28
C GLU A 122 17.35 -1.84 6.18
N HIS A 123 16.71 -1.72 5.00
CA HIS A 123 17.05 -2.49 3.81
C HIS A 123 18.22 -1.89 2.98
N GLY A 124 18.81 -0.78 3.42
CA GLY A 124 19.94 -0.15 2.73
C GLY A 124 19.55 0.59 1.45
N LEU A 125 18.29 0.96 1.29
CA LEU A 125 17.86 1.77 0.15
C LEU A 125 18.37 3.20 0.28
N SER A 126 18.74 3.82 -0.85
CA SER A 126 19.19 5.21 -0.91
C SER A 126 18.08 6.18 -1.35
N SER A 127 16.98 5.68 -1.89
CA SER A 127 15.89 6.54 -2.36
C SER A 127 14.52 5.88 -2.30
N LEU A 128 13.51 6.74 -2.10
CA LEU A 128 12.10 6.39 -2.24
C LEU A 128 11.44 7.31 -3.25
N PHE A 129 10.52 6.77 -4.04
CA PHE A 129 9.71 7.56 -4.94
C PHE A 129 8.22 7.23 -4.79
N ALA A 130 7.37 8.11 -5.30
CA ALA A 130 5.93 7.91 -5.34
C ALA A 130 5.33 8.59 -6.57
N PHE A 131 4.26 8.02 -7.13
CA PHE A 131 3.34 8.69 -8.03
C PHE A 131 2.10 9.11 -7.25
N THR A 132 1.68 10.37 -7.36
CA THR A 132 0.65 10.90 -6.46
C THR A 132 -0.19 12.02 -7.04
N TYR A 133 -1.46 12.10 -6.61
CA TYR A 133 -2.34 13.25 -6.80
C TYR A 133 -2.25 14.29 -5.67
N ILE A 134 -1.45 14.03 -4.63
CA ILE A 134 -1.31 14.91 -3.46
C ILE A 134 0.17 15.30 -3.20
N PRO A 135 0.85 15.92 -4.19
CA PRO A 135 2.28 16.24 -4.07
C PRO A 135 2.60 17.12 -2.85
N ALA A 136 1.69 18.01 -2.45
CA ALA A 136 1.86 18.83 -1.26
C ALA A 136 2.02 18.03 0.05
N PHE A 137 1.44 16.84 0.12
CA PHE A 137 1.63 15.93 1.26
C PHE A 137 3.06 15.38 1.28
N PHE A 138 3.56 14.91 0.13
CA PHE A 138 4.90 14.35 0.02
C PHE A 138 5.99 15.41 0.17
N ARG A 139 5.80 16.64 -0.34
CA ARG A 139 6.74 17.77 -0.10
C ARG A 139 6.93 18.04 1.40
N LYS A 140 5.86 17.97 2.22
CA LYS A 140 5.95 18.12 3.68
C LYS A 140 6.71 16.97 4.37
N LEU A 141 6.97 15.87 3.67
CA LEU A 141 7.77 14.75 4.12
C LEU A 141 9.19 14.78 3.54
N GLY A 142 9.55 15.82 2.80
CA GLY A 142 10.88 16.01 2.23
C GLY A 142 11.10 15.27 0.91
N TYR A 143 10.02 15.02 0.15
CA TYR A 143 10.10 14.56 -1.23
C TYR A 143 10.12 15.75 -2.17
N ASP A 144 10.96 15.70 -3.18
CA ASP A 144 11.03 16.66 -4.27
C ASP A 144 10.27 16.15 -5.49
N GLU A 145 9.71 17.06 -6.26
CA GLU A 145 9.09 16.74 -7.54
C GLU A 145 10.18 16.52 -8.59
N VAL A 146 10.06 15.46 -9.37
CA VAL A 146 11.03 15.08 -10.41
C VAL A 146 10.32 14.74 -11.71
N GLU A 147 11.08 14.77 -12.81
CA GLU A 147 10.59 14.26 -14.08
C GLU A 147 10.43 12.73 -14.01
N ARG A 148 9.37 12.21 -14.62
CA ARG A 148 9.09 10.78 -14.62
C ARG A 148 10.22 9.94 -15.19
N GLY A 149 10.95 10.46 -16.18
CA GLY A 149 12.08 9.80 -16.81
C GLY A 149 13.28 9.59 -15.89
N GLU A 150 13.33 10.28 -14.75
CA GLU A 150 14.38 10.11 -13.75
C GLU A 150 14.15 8.91 -12.83
N LEU A 151 12.94 8.36 -12.83
CA LEU A 151 12.57 7.22 -12.01
C LEU A 151 12.95 5.89 -12.67
N PRO A 152 13.17 4.81 -11.90
CA PRO A 152 13.48 3.49 -12.45
C PRO A 152 12.46 3.04 -13.50
N LEU A 153 12.92 2.52 -14.64
CA LEU A 153 12.04 2.06 -15.73
C LEU A 153 10.99 1.04 -15.27
N LYS A 154 11.28 0.27 -14.25
CA LYS A 154 10.31 -0.67 -13.65
C LYS A 154 9.14 0.02 -12.94
N ALA A 155 9.24 1.31 -12.58
CA ALA A 155 8.14 2.08 -12.04
C ALA A 155 6.92 2.13 -12.98
N TRP A 156 7.16 1.95 -14.27
CA TRP A 156 6.12 1.95 -15.31
C TRP A 156 5.29 0.66 -15.40
N LYS A 157 5.66 -0.40 -14.68
CA LYS A 157 4.95 -1.71 -14.73
C LYS A 157 3.46 -1.59 -14.44
N ASP A 158 3.08 -0.89 -13.39
CA ASP A 158 1.68 -0.67 -13.03
C ASP A 158 1.02 0.37 -13.96
N CYS A 159 1.80 1.33 -14.45
CA CYS A 159 1.34 2.34 -15.40
C CYS A 159 0.82 1.74 -16.71
N LEU A 160 1.41 0.64 -17.21
CA LEU A 160 0.94 -0.04 -18.42
C LEU A 160 -0.51 -0.56 -18.29
N ARG A 161 -0.99 -0.80 -17.08
CA ARG A 161 -2.37 -1.24 -16.80
C ARG A 161 -3.29 -0.07 -16.46
N CYS A 162 -2.73 1.14 -16.34
CA CYS A 162 -3.49 2.31 -15.95
C CYS A 162 -4.30 2.86 -17.13
N PRO A 163 -5.62 3.09 -16.98
CA PRO A 163 -6.42 3.73 -18.01
C PRO A 163 -5.91 5.13 -18.41
N LYS A 164 -5.17 5.79 -17.53
CA LYS A 164 -4.58 7.12 -17.75
C LYS A 164 -3.14 7.08 -18.26
N PHE A 165 -2.61 5.93 -18.69
CA PHE A 165 -1.20 5.79 -19.08
C PHE A 165 -0.75 6.84 -20.11
N GLN A 166 -1.59 7.12 -21.12
CA GLN A 166 -1.30 8.08 -22.20
C GLN A 166 -1.41 9.56 -21.75
N CYS A 167 -2.15 9.82 -20.70
CA CYS A 167 -2.43 11.18 -20.20
C CYS A 167 -2.40 11.22 -18.66
N CYS A 168 -1.39 10.56 -18.09
CA CYS A 168 -1.25 10.47 -16.64
C CYS A 168 -1.02 11.87 -16.04
N ASP A 169 -1.80 12.18 -15.04
CA ASP A 169 -1.87 13.46 -14.32
C ASP A 169 -1.30 13.38 -12.88
N GLU A 170 -0.70 12.23 -12.51
CA GLU A 170 0.02 12.11 -11.23
C GLU A 170 1.36 12.84 -11.28
N THR A 171 1.80 13.38 -10.15
CA THR A 171 3.12 13.95 -9.94
C THR A 171 4.10 12.87 -9.49
N ALA A 172 5.28 12.82 -10.08
CA ALA A 172 6.37 11.97 -9.62
C ALA A 172 7.15 12.68 -8.51
N MET A 173 7.34 12.00 -7.39
CA MET A 173 8.01 12.50 -6.20
C MET A 173 9.17 11.60 -5.85
N LEU A 174 10.33 12.15 -5.47
CA LEU A 174 11.54 11.43 -5.09
C LEU A 174 12.08 11.96 -3.77
N LYS A 175 12.56 11.08 -2.92
CA LYS A 175 13.30 11.40 -1.70
C LYS A 175 14.58 10.59 -1.64
N ILE A 176 15.70 11.26 -1.40
CA ILE A 176 16.96 10.62 -1.02
C ILE A 176 16.92 10.39 0.50
N LEU A 177 17.30 9.19 0.95
CA LEU A 177 17.16 8.71 2.34
C LEU A 177 18.37 9.01 3.22
#